data_9fb7282d6f4a1091259322b0efe7ace6
#
_entry.id   9fb7282d6f4a1091259322b0efe7ace6
#
_cell.length_a   1.000
_cell.length_b   1.000
_cell.length_c   1.000
_cell.angle_alpha   90.00
_cell.angle_beta   90.00
_cell.angle_gamma   90.00
#
_symmetry.space_group_name_H-M   'P 1'
#
loop_
_entity.id
_entity.type
_entity.pdbx_description
1 polymer ?
#
loop_
_entity_poly.entity_id
_entity_poly.type
_entity_poly.pdbx_seq_one_letter_code
_entity_poly.pdbx_strand_id
1 'polypeptide(L)'
;RDLVRSRGLGDVYKRQGKPYCMAIDGDTVRLSEQWKYRLGCEMPAGRGGVSFQNIPTGMYNSMISPLRNLTFKGALWYQGESNAGRPGEYEALLTAMLKDWRVKFADEDLPFFIMQLPNFMQTHQQPVESGWAGMREAQRQVTLKLPNTSLVVAIDLGEWNDIHPLNKKELARRVALQVKKKVYGHKDIVHSGPLCTAAAIEGGKVILSFEAGTDDLMPVAQLKGFALAGTDGRYKWAEATVEGNKVIVWSEGIAQPTKVRYAWDDNPQEANLKNKAGLPASPFQMDVP
;
A
#
# COMPACT_ATOMS: atom_id res chain seq x y z
N ARG A 1 27.59 4.45 20.53
CA ARG A 1 26.56 5.47 20.35
C ARG A 1 26.43 5.75 18.85
N ASP A 2 25.40 5.27 18.22
CA ASP A 2 24.81 5.74 16.96
C ASP A 2 25.63 5.75 15.66
N LEU A 3 26.71 5.00 15.56
CA LEU A 3 27.33 4.68 14.25
C LEU A 3 26.38 3.87 13.34
N VAL A 4 25.31 3.34 13.92
CA VAL A 4 24.28 2.56 13.23
C VAL A 4 23.23 3.45 12.56
N ARG A 5 23.09 4.73 12.95
CA ARG A 5 22.09 5.63 12.38
C ARG A 5 22.44 6.27 11.04
N SER A 6 23.69 6.21 10.62
CA SER A 6 24.10 6.88 9.40
C SER A 6 23.92 6.09 8.10
N ARG A 7 23.56 4.82 8.17
CA ARG A 7 23.35 3.97 6.99
C ARG A 7 22.17 3.02 7.21
N GLY A 8 20.98 3.57 7.04
CA GLY A 8 19.76 2.79 6.84
C GLY A 8 19.44 1.81 7.96
N LEU A 9 18.48 2.15 8.79
CA LEU A 9 17.83 1.24 9.76
C LEU A 9 17.46 -0.11 9.14
N GLY A 10 17.23 -0.17 7.83
CA GLY A 10 16.95 -1.40 7.09
C GLY A 10 18.04 -2.46 7.20
N ASP A 11 19.30 -2.09 7.27
CA ASP A 11 20.40 -3.05 7.41
C ASP A 11 20.47 -3.69 8.80
N VAL A 12 20.04 -2.97 9.83
CA VAL A 12 19.96 -3.49 11.20
C VAL A 12 18.85 -4.50 11.34
N TYR A 13 17.68 -4.23 10.78
CA TYR A 13 16.54 -5.14 10.84
C TYR A 13 16.75 -6.41 10.02
N LYS A 14 17.40 -6.32 8.88
CA LYS A 14 17.70 -7.49 8.03
C LYS A 14 18.66 -8.48 8.67
N ARG A 15 19.42 -8.06 9.68
CA ARG A 15 20.45 -8.88 10.34
C ARG A 15 20.08 -9.34 11.74
N GLN A 16 18.90 -9.02 12.22
CA GLN A 16 18.44 -9.50 13.53
C GLN A 16 18.47 -11.02 13.60
N GLY A 17 19.21 -11.54 14.59
CA GLY A 17 19.40 -12.98 14.80
C GLY A 17 20.51 -13.65 13.97
N LYS A 18 21.23 -12.91 13.10
CA LYS A 18 22.41 -13.45 12.40
C LYS A 18 23.71 -12.89 13.00
N PRO A 19 24.73 -13.73 13.23
CA PRO A 19 26.00 -13.23 13.72
C PRO A 19 26.69 -12.35 12.66
N TYR A 20 27.30 -11.27 13.09
CA TYR A 20 28.17 -10.48 12.24
C TYR A 20 29.45 -11.28 11.95
N CYS A 21 29.74 -11.43 10.67
CA CYS A 21 30.93 -12.16 10.23
C CYS A 21 31.66 -11.37 9.15
N MET A 22 32.97 -11.53 9.11
CA MET A 22 33.85 -11.04 8.05
C MET A 22 34.50 -12.25 7.38
N ALA A 23 34.40 -12.37 6.06
CA ALA A 23 35.09 -13.40 5.30
C ALA A 23 36.38 -12.79 4.71
N ILE A 24 37.53 -13.46 4.95
CA ILE A 24 38.84 -13.08 4.42
C ILE A 24 39.48 -14.37 3.91
N ASP A 25 39.82 -14.42 2.64
CA ASP A 25 40.52 -15.53 1.98
C ASP A 25 39.91 -16.92 2.22
N GLY A 26 38.57 -16.98 2.28
CA GLY A 26 37.83 -18.23 2.52
C GLY A 26 37.55 -18.54 3.99
N ASP A 27 38.18 -17.86 4.90
CA ASP A 27 37.92 -17.99 6.34
C ASP A 27 36.83 -17.02 6.81
N THR A 28 35.97 -17.49 7.72
CA THR A 28 34.92 -16.67 8.30
C THR A 28 35.26 -16.33 9.75
N VAL A 29 35.55 -15.07 10.01
CA VAL A 29 35.77 -14.54 11.36
C VAL A 29 34.44 -14.01 11.91
N ARG A 30 33.95 -14.56 12.99
CA ARG A 30 32.83 -14.01 13.74
C ARG A 30 33.24 -12.71 14.40
N LEU A 31 32.59 -11.63 14.04
CA LEU A 31 32.70 -10.36 14.74
C LEU A 31 31.76 -10.40 15.94
N SER A 32 32.15 -11.17 16.95
CA SER A 32 31.33 -11.39 18.13
C SER A 32 31.37 -10.22 19.12
N GLU A 33 30.74 -10.38 20.18
CA GLU A 33 30.26 -9.52 21.25
C GLU A 33 31.27 -8.59 21.94
N GLN A 34 32.59 -8.72 21.70
CA GLN A 34 33.62 -7.92 22.37
C GLN A 34 34.23 -6.85 21.46
N TRP A 35 33.40 -5.86 21.09
CA TRP A 35 33.94 -4.71 20.39
C TRP A 35 34.62 -3.73 21.34
N LYS A 36 35.84 -3.34 21.02
CA LYS A 36 36.51 -2.23 21.67
C LYS A 36 36.22 -0.96 20.90
N TYR A 37 35.79 0.10 21.57
CA TYR A 37 35.65 1.40 21.00
C TYR A 37 36.58 2.40 21.68
N ARG A 38 36.94 3.41 20.94
CA ARG A 38 37.70 4.55 21.45
C ARG A 38 36.97 5.82 21.08
N LEU A 39 36.83 6.73 22.02
CA LEU A 39 36.32 8.05 21.76
C LEU A 39 37.30 8.81 20.83
N GLY A 40 36.84 9.17 19.62
CA GLY A 40 37.67 9.88 18.65
C GLY A 40 37.71 11.38 18.92
N CYS A 41 36.56 11.96 19.28
CA CYS A 41 36.40 13.38 19.57
C CYS A 41 35.19 13.61 20.46
N GLU A 42 35.29 14.49 21.42
CA GLU A 42 34.16 15.06 22.15
C GLU A 42 33.64 16.30 21.41
N MET A 43 32.43 16.24 20.94
CA MET A 43 31.77 17.38 20.32
C MET A 43 30.77 17.97 21.30
N PRO A 44 30.65 19.31 21.40
CA PRO A 44 29.57 19.90 22.18
C PRO A 44 28.22 19.40 21.65
N ALA A 45 27.25 19.24 22.54
CA ALA A 45 25.91 18.86 22.16
C ALA A 45 25.40 19.79 21.07
N GLY A 46 25.09 19.24 19.90
CA GLY A 46 24.50 19.99 18.80
C GLY A 46 23.18 20.62 19.25
N ARG A 47 22.83 21.76 18.72
CA ARG A 47 21.48 22.30 18.88
C ARG A 47 20.49 21.23 18.44
N GLY A 48 19.38 21.06 19.17
CA GLY A 48 18.34 20.10 18.85
C GLY A 48 17.95 20.24 17.37
N GLY A 49 17.86 19.10 16.68
CA GLY A 49 17.52 19.09 15.25
C GLY A 49 16.14 19.72 15.02
N VAL A 50 16.03 20.60 14.03
CA VAL A 50 14.75 21.12 13.58
C VAL A 50 14.17 20.16 12.56
N SER A 51 13.01 19.59 12.87
CA SER A 51 12.28 18.71 11.95
C SER A 51 11.44 19.54 10.99
N PHE A 52 12.02 19.98 9.88
CA PHE A 52 11.37 20.85 8.89
C PHE A 52 10.05 20.26 8.36
N GLN A 53 9.94 18.94 8.26
CA GLN A 53 8.72 18.25 7.85
C GLN A 53 7.53 18.47 8.81
N ASN A 54 7.79 18.89 10.05
CA ASN A 54 6.76 19.17 11.05
C ASN A 54 6.42 20.68 11.14
N ILE A 55 7.10 21.53 10.36
CA ILE A 55 6.79 22.95 10.30
C ILE A 55 5.63 23.14 9.31
N PRO A 56 4.51 23.76 9.73
CA PRO A 56 3.42 24.05 8.81
C PRO A 56 3.90 24.79 7.56
N THR A 57 3.48 24.36 6.39
CA THR A 57 3.86 24.88 5.06
C THR A 57 5.35 24.79 4.71
N GLY A 58 6.23 24.35 5.61
CA GLY A 58 7.68 24.30 5.38
C GLY A 58 8.06 23.48 4.14
N MET A 59 7.55 22.25 4.05
CA MET A 59 7.79 21.37 2.89
C MET A 59 7.19 21.94 1.60
N TYR A 60 5.99 22.50 1.65
CA TYR A 60 5.38 23.14 0.50
C TYR A 60 6.21 24.30 0.00
N ASN A 61 6.58 25.22 0.87
CA ASN A 61 7.31 26.44 0.50
C ASN A 61 8.70 26.14 -0.09
N SER A 62 9.38 25.13 0.43
CA SER A 62 10.73 24.78 0.01
C SER A 62 10.81 23.83 -1.18
N MET A 63 9.83 22.91 -1.35
CA MET A 63 9.94 21.83 -2.32
C MET A 63 8.88 21.92 -3.43
N ILE A 64 7.68 22.39 -3.14
CA ILE A 64 6.57 22.40 -4.11
C ILE A 64 6.42 23.78 -4.74
N SER A 65 6.39 24.84 -3.93
CA SER A 65 6.19 26.21 -4.41
C SER A 65 7.19 26.65 -5.51
N PRO A 66 8.47 26.27 -5.47
CA PRO A 66 9.42 26.61 -6.54
C PRO A 66 9.08 25.96 -7.90
N LEU A 67 8.29 24.87 -7.90
CA LEU A 67 7.93 24.13 -9.10
C LEU A 67 6.70 24.68 -9.82
N ARG A 68 6.02 25.71 -9.29
CA ARG A 68 4.74 26.21 -9.82
C ARG A 68 4.80 26.73 -11.26
N ASN A 69 5.97 27.09 -11.75
CA ASN A 69 6.16 27.55 -13.13
C ASN A 69 6.41 26.40 -14.12
N LEU A 70 6.42 25.14 -13.64
CA LEU A 70 6.60 23.97 -14.49
C LEU A 70 5.23 23.36 -14.83
N THR A 71 5.12 22.83 -16.04
CA THR A 71 3.96 22.05 -16.47
C THR A 71 4.27 20.58 -16.32
N PHE A 72 3.36 19.83 -15.67
CA PHE A 72 3.50 18.40 -15.45
C PHE A 72 2.44 17.63 -16.23
N LYS A 73 2.78 16.42 -16.66
CA LYS A 73 1.83 15.46 -17.28
C LYS A 73 1.11 14.61 -16.23
N GLY A 74 1.48 14.73 -14.98
CA GLY A 74 0.90 14.01 -13.87
C GLY A 74 1.86 13.99 -12.68
N ALA A 75 1.33 13.60 -11.52
CA ALA A 75 2.09 13.45 -10.29
C ALA A 75 2.02 12.01 -9.76
N LEU A 76 3.13 11.49 -9.25
CA LEU A 76 3.22 10.20 -8.61
C LEU A 76 3.28 10.40 -7.10
N TRP A 77 2.31 9.83 -6.37
CA TRP A 77 2.25 9.95 -4.93
C TRP A 77 2.48 8.59 -4.26
N TYR A 78 3.60 8.45 -3.58
CA TYR A 78 3.98 7.22 -2.87
C TYR A 78 4.33 7.55 -1.42
N GLN A 79 3.33 7.52 -0.56
CA GLN A 79 3.43 7.90 0.86
C GLN A 79 2.20 7.34 1.62
N GLY A 80 2.33 7.18 2.93
CA GLY A 80 1.21 6.81 3.82
C GLY A 80 1.68 6.19 5.13
N GLU A 81 2.89 5.71 5.20
CA GLU A 81 3.47 4.92 6.28
C GLU A 81 3.36 5.62 7.63
N SER A 82 3.71 6.90 7.70
CA SER A 82 3.63 7.70 8.93
C SER A 82 2.20 8.00 9.37
N ASN A 83 1.21 7.77 8.51
CA ASN A 83 -0.20 8.01 8.79
C ASN A 83 -0.95 6.73 9.20
N ALA A 84 -0.29 5.55 9.16
CA ALA A 84 -0.93 4.26 9.42
C ALA A 84 -1.55 4.14 10.83
N GLY A 85 -1.06 4.90 11.80
CA GLY A 85 -1.68 5.01 13.13
C GLY A 85 -3.00 5.81 13.16
N ARG A 86 -3.34 6.53 12.08
CA ARG A 86 -4.53 7.38 11.95
C ARG A 86 -5.12 7.32 10.54
N PRO A 87 -5.45 6.14 10.01
CA PRO A 87 -5.90 5.98 8.62
C PRO A 87 -7.20 6.73 8.32
N GLY A 88 -8.08 6.91 9.32
CA GLY A 88 -9.35 7.62 9.14
C GLY A 88 -9.23 9.10 8.75
N GLU A 89 -8.10 9.75 9.00
CA GLU A 89 -7.85 11.14 8.59
C GLU A 89 -7.28 11.24 7.16
N TYR A 90 -6.69 10.15 6.66
CA TYR A 90 -5.84 10.22 5.48
C TYR A 90 -6.60 10.51 4.19
N GLU A 91 -7.82 9.99 4.04
CA GLU A 91 -8.65 10.27 2.86
C GLU A 91 -8.89 11.77 2.70
N ALA A 92 -9.25 12.46 3.80
CA ALA A 92 -9.51 13.89 3.79
C ALA A 92 -8.23 14.69 3.51
N LEU A 93 -7.12 14.32 4.16
CA LEU A 93 -5.82 15.00 3.99
C LEU A 93 -5.28 14.83 2.57
N LEU A 94 -5.30 13.63 2.02
CA LEU A 94 -4.85 13.36 0.66
C LEU A 94 -5.73 14.10 -0.36
N THR A 95 -7.05 14.05 -0.20
CA THR A 95 -7.99 14.77 -1.08
C THR A 95 -7.72 16.27 -1.06
N ALA A 96 -7.53 16.85 0.12
CA ALA A 96 -7.23 18.27 0.26
C ALA A 96 -5.91 18.66 -0.43
N MET A 97 -4.86 17.84 -0.25
CA MET A 97 -3.57 18.06 -0.89
C MET A 97 -3.67 18.01 -2.42
N LEU A 98 -4.35 16.99 -2.98
CA LEU A 98 -4.49 16.86 -4.43
C LEU A 98 -5.25 18.05 -5.02
N LYS A 99 -6.32 18.49 -4.39
CA LYS A 99 -7.08 19.67 -4.80
C LYS A 99 -6.24 20.94 -4.71
N ASP A 100 -5.49 21.14 -3.62
CA ASP A 100 -4.62 22.29 -3.46
C ASP A 100 -3.53 22.32 -4.54
N TRP A 101 -2.89 21.20 -4.83
CA TRP A 101 -1.87 21.14 -5.88
C TRP A 101 -2.43 21.44 -7.27
N ARG A 102 -3.62 20.95 -7.61
CA ARG A 102 -4.29 21.33 -8.87
C ARG A 102 -4.46 22.84 -9.00
N VAL A 103 -4.92 23.50 -7.96
CA VAL A 103 -5.03 24.95 -7.92
C VAL A 103 -3.65 25.62 -8.05
N LYS A 104 -2.65 25.13 -7.30
CA LYS A 104 -1.29 25.74 -7.28
C LYS A 104 -0.52 25.59 -8.60
N PHE A 105 -0.76 24.52 -9.32
CA PHE A 105 -0.17 24.29 -10.65
C PHE A 105 -1.05 24.79 -11.80
N ALA A 106 -2.19 25.44 -11.49
CA ALA A 106 -3.17 25.94 -12.48
C ALA A 106 -3.60 24.84 -13.48
N ASP A 107 -3.77 23.63 -13.02
CA ASP A 107 -4.22 22.48 -13.79
C ASP A 107 -5.24 21.66 -12.95
N GLU A 108 -6.54 21.95 -13.15
CA GLU A 108 -7.63 21.31 -12.40
C GLU A 108 -7.73 19.82 -12.71
N ASP A 109 -7.24 19.41 -13.88
CA ASP A 109 -7.26 18.04 -14.37
C ASP A 109 -5.94 17.30 -14.16
N LEU A 110 -4.97 17.89 -13.48
CA LEU A 110 -3.67 17.26 -13.22
C LEU A 110 -3.85 15.82 -12.71
N PRO A 111 -3.38 14.81 -13.47
CA PRO A 111 -3.54 13.42 -13.07
C PRO A 111 -2.64 13.07 -11.87
N PHE A 112 -3.21 12.33 -10.91
CA PHE A 112 -2.45 11.76 -9.80
C PHE A 112 -2.48 10.23 -9.83
N PHE A 113 -1.31 9.64 -9.67
CA PHE A 113 -1.14 8.19 -9.57
C PHE A 113 -0.71 7.87 -8.14
N ILE A 114 -1.61 7.23 -7.38
CA ILE A 114 -1.43 6.95 -5.95
C ILE A 114 -0.93 5.51 -5.83
N MET A 115 0.32 5.34 -5.41
CA MET A 115 0.87 4.04 -5.08
C MET A 115 0.35 3.62 -3.70
N GLN A 116 -0.40 2.52 -3.70
CA GLN A 116 -0.92 1.93 -2.47
C GLN A 116 0.24 1.37 -1.62
N LEU A 117 0.11 1.43 -0.29
CA LEU A 117 1.14 0.87 0.59
C LEU A 117 1.36 -0.62 0.30
N PRO A 118 2.62 -1.06 0.15
CA PRO A 118 2.95 -2.47 -0.04
C PRO A 118 2.69 -3.29 1.23
N ASN A 119 2.80 -4.60 1.14
CA ASN A 119 2.79 -5.47 2.31
C ASN A 119 4.01 -5.21 3.20
N PHE A 120 3.80 -5.24 4.52
CA PHE A 120 4.83 -5.00 5.53
C PHE A 120 4.40 -5.64 6.85
N MET A 121 5.35 -5.92 7.75
CA MET A 121 5.16 -6.56 9.06
C MET A 121 4.78 -8.05 8.97
N GLN A 122 4.39 -8.64 10.11
CA GLN A 122 4.03 -10.04 10.21
C GLN A 122 2.65 -10.32 9.61
N THR A 123 2.45 -11.54 9.18
CA THR A 123 1.12 -12.05 8.80
C THR A 123 0.31 -12.44 10.03
N HIS A 124 -1.00 -12.42 9.93
CA HIS A 124 -1.89 -12.83 11.00
C HIS A 124 -2.69 -14.08 10.61
N GLN A 125 -2.87 -14.98 11.59
CA GLN A 125 -3.62 -16.23 11.39
C GLN A 125 -5.14 -16.03 11.45
N GLN A 126 -5.58 -14.93 12.04
CA GLN A 126 -7.00 -14.56 12.17
C GLN A 126 -7.20 -13.17 11.55
N PRO A 127 -8.41 -12.82 11.09
CA PRO A 127 -8.71 -11.48 10.67
C PRO A 127 -8.45 -10.47 11.79
N VAL A 128 -7.76 -9.38 11.47
CA VAL A 128 -7.35 -8.35 12.44
C VAL A 128 -7.80 -6.97 12.01
N GLU A 129 -7.77 -6.02 12.95
CA GLU A 129 -7.78 -4.61 12.60
C GLU A 129 -6.35 -4.17 12.26
N SER A 130 -6.19 -3.50 11.13
CA SER A 130 -4.91 -3.08 10.61
C SER A 130 -4.96 -1.62 10.17
N GLY A 131 -4.11 -0.80 10.77
CA GLY A 131 -3.92 0.58 10.33
C GLY A 131 -3.34 0.66 8.91
N TRP A 132 -2.51 -0.33 8.54
CA TRP A 132 -1.92 -0.42 7.20
C TRP A 132 -2.97 -0.76 6.13
N ALA A 133 -3.89 -1.69 6.44
CA ALA A 133 -5.04 -1.97 5.56
C ALA A 133 -5.98 -0.77 5.49
N GLY A 134 -6.25 -0.10 6.61
CA GLY A 134 -7.04 1.13 6.64
C GLY A 134 -6.44 2.24 5.77
N MET A 135 -5.11 2.38 5.74
CA MET A 135 -4.43 3.30 4.84
C MET A 135 -4.62 2.95 3.37
N ARG A 136 -4.51 1.66 2.99
CA ARG A 136 -4.78 1.22 1.63
C ARG A 136 -6.22 1.51 1.20
N GLU A 137 -7.17 1.33 2.13
CA GLU A 137 -8.56 1.67 1.88
C GLU A 137 -8.75 3.18 1.69
N ALA A 138 -8.14 4.01 2.54
CA ALA A 138 -8.20 5.47 2.36
C ALA A 138 -7.62 5.90 1.00
N GLN A 139 -6.49 5.32 0.58
CA GLN A 139 -5.91 5.54 -0.76
C GLN A 139 -6.87 5.13 -1.88
N ARG A 140 -7.53 3.97 -1.74
CA ARG A 140 -8.54 3.49 -2.69
C ARG A 140 -9.75 4.45 -2.76
N GLN A 141 -10.28 4.87 -1.61
CA GLN A 141 -11.44 5.76 -1.54
C GLN A 141 -11.18 7.11 -2.22
N VAL A 142 -9.99 7.68 -2.07
CA VAL A 142 -9.63 8.91 -2.80
C VAL A 142 -9.73 8.70 -4.31
N THR A 143 -9.27 7.57 -4.84
CA THR A 143 -9.31 7.31 -6.29
C THR A 143 -10.70 7.01 -6.81
N LEU A 144 -11.61 6.54 -5.98
CA LEU A 144 -13.02 6.35 -6.36
C LEU A 144 -13.83 7.66 -6.37
N LYS A 145 -13.44 8.61 -5.50
CA LYS A 145 -14.22 9.85 -5.28
C LYS A 145 -13.68 11.06 -6.03
N LEU A 146 -12.38 11.07 -6.33
CA LEU A 146 -11.73 12.23 -6.95
C LEU A 146 -11.38 11.91 -8.42
N PRO A 147 -11.91 12.67 -9.41
CA PRO A 147 -11.58 12.45 -10.81
C PRO A 147 -10.09 12.66 -11.09
N ASN A 148 -9.61 12.10 -12.19
CA ASN A 148 -8.21 12.15 -12.61
C ASN A 148 -7.23 11.66 -11.53
N THR A 149 -7.64 10.67 -10.74
CA THR A 149 -6.78 9.90 -9.83
C THR A 149 -6.79 8.44 -10.23
N SER A 150 -5.69 7.76 -10.01
CA SER A 150 -5.53 6.33 -10.35
C SER A 150 -4.79 5.60 -9.24
N LEU A 151 -5.24 4.40 -8.90
CA LEU A 151 -4.63 3.57 -7.89
C LEU A 151 -3.62 2.61 -8.52
N VAL A 152 -2.43 2.54 -7.95
CA VAL A 152 -1.41 1.55 -8.30
C VAL A 152 -1.23 0.59 -7.13
N VAL A 153 -1.75 -0.62 -7.28
CA VAL A 153 -1.72 -1.64 -6.23
C VAL A 153 -0.31 -2.21 -6.07
N ALA A 154 0.17 -2.31 -4.83
CA ALA A 154 1.52 -2.77 -4.50
C ALA A 154 1.57 -3.82 -3.38
N ILE A 155 0.44 -4.45 -3.05
CA ILE A 155 0.33 -5.36 -1.88
C ILE A 155 1.22 -6.60 -1.95
N ASP A 156 1.75 -6.94 -3.10
CA ASP A 156 2.63 -8.09 -3.38
C ASP A 156 4.09 -7.69 -3.67
N LEU A 157 4.45 -6.42 -3.43
CA LEU A 157 5.77 -5.87 -3.77
C LEU A 157 6.63 -5.50 -2.56
N GLY A 158 6.10 -5.67 -1.36
CA GLY A 158 6.78 -5.37 -0.12
C GLY A 158 7.55 -6.55 0.46
N GLU A 159 8.16 -6.29 1.60
CA GLU A 159 8.89 -7.27 2.41
C GLU A 159 8.41 -7.16 3.86
N TRP A 160 8.20 -8.29 4.53
CA TRP A 160 7.66 -8.30 5.88
C TRP A 160 8.53 -7.54 6.90
N ASN A 161 9.83 -7.48 6.67
CA ASN A 161 10.84 -6.93 7.58
C ASN A 161 11.52 -5.65 7.07
N ASP A 162 11.06 -5.10 5.94
CA ASP A 162 11.61 -3.87 5.40
C ASP A 162 10.48 -2.96 4.88
N ILE A 163 10.31 -1.81 5.53
CA ILE A 163 9.34 -0.79 5.13
C ILE A 163 9.68 -0.16 3.77
N HIS A 164 10.92 -0.34 3.29
CA HIS A 164 11.40 0.20 2.01
C HIS A 164 11.51 -0.92 0.97
N PRO A 165 10.43 -1.30 0.29
CA PRO A 165 10.41 -2.44 -0.62
C PRO A 165 11.41 -2.28 -1.76
N LEU A 166 12.12 -3.35 -2.09
CA LEU A 166 13.16 -3.36 -3.11
C LEU A 166 12.61 -3.48 -4.53
N ASN A 167 11.42 -4.05 -4.71
CA ASN A 167 10.83 -4.30 -6.04
C ASN A 167 10.25 -3.03 -6.69
N LYS A 168 11.09 -2.03 -6.88
CA LYS A 168 10.71 -0.77 -7.53
C LYS A 168 10.45 -0.92 -9.03
N LYS A 169 11.08 -1.92 -9.68
CA LYS A 169 10.90 -2.16 -11.12
C LYS A 169 9.46 -2.56 -11.44
N GLU A 170 8.88 -3.50 -10.70
CA GLU A 170 7.50 -3.92 -10.93
C GLU A 170 6.51 -2.80 -10.56
N LEU A 171 6.74 -2.08 -9.47
CA LEU A 171 5.94 -0.91 -9.13
C LEU A 171 5.94 0.11 -10.28
N ALA A 172 7.13 0.46 -10.80
CA ALA A 172 7.26 1.40 -11.91
C ALA A 172 6.57 0.89 -13.18
N ARG A 173 6.59 -0.43 -13.46
CA ARG A 173 5.85 -1.02 -14.58
C ARG A 173 4.34 -0.80 -14.42
N ARG A 174 3.78 -1.02 -13.22
CA ARG A 174 2.35 -0.79 -12.94
C ARG A 174 1.98 0.70 -13.07
N VAL A 175 2.83 1.59 -12.58
CA VAL A 175 2.68 3.04 -12.80
C VAL A 175 2.65 3.36 -14.28
N ALA A 176 3.59 2.83 -15.05
CA ALA A 176 3.68 3.07 -16.50
C ALA A 176 2.42 2.59 -17.26
N LEU A 177 1.80 1.47 -16.85
CA LEU A 177 0.53 1.01 -17.44
C LEU A 177 -0.59 2.03 -17.20
N GLN A 178 -0.71 2.55 -15.98
CA GLN A 178 -1.67 3.58 -15.62
C GLN A 178 -1.44 4.87 -16.44
N VAL A 179 -0.20 5.35 -16.50
CA VAL A 179 0.17 6.56 -17.23
C VAL A 179 -0.11 6.40 -18.73
N LYS A 180 0.27 5.28 -19.33
CA LYS A 180 -0.03 4.99 -20.75
C LYS A 180 -1.52 5.05 -21.03
N LYS A 181 -2.35 4.45 -20.15
CA LYS A 181 -3.81 4.43 -20.34
C LYS A 181 -4.43 5.81 -20.13
N LYS A 182 -4.12 6.44 -19.00
CA LYS A 182 -4.84 7.64 -18.52
C LYS A 182 -4.31 8.95 -19.12
N VAL A 183 -3.00 9.05 -19.38
CA VAL A 183 -2.35 10.26 -19.90
C VAL A 183 -2.13 10.18 -21.39
N TYR A 184 -1.66 9.03 -21.88
CA TYR A 184 -1.31 8.87 -23.32
C TYR A 184 -2.40 8.19 -24.16
N GLY A 185 -3.53 7.81 -23.56
CA GLY A 185 -4.71 7.34 -24.27
C GLY A 185 -4.58 5.98 -24.96
N HIS A 186 -3.63 5.13 -24.55
CA HIS A 186 -3.50 3.78 -25.09
C HIS A 186 -4.73 2.93 -24.73
N LYS A 187 -5.55 2.55 -25.73
CA LYS A 187 -6.84 1.88 -25.52
C LYS A 187 -6.70 0.41 -25.12
N ASP A 188 -5.73 -0.30 -25.68
CA ASP A 188 -5.59 -1.76 -25.61
C ASP A 188 -4.69 -2.22 -24.44
N ILE A 189 -4.55 -1.42 -23.42
CA ILE A 189 -3.73 -1.73 -22.24
C ILE A 189 -4.61 -2.04 -21.04
N VAL A 190 -4.46 -3.22 -20.46
CA VAL A 190 -4.94 -3.53 -19.11
C VAL A 190 -4.02 -2.82 -18.12
N HIS A 191 -4.54 -1.83 -17.43
CA HIS A 191 -3.74 -0.89 -16.65
C HIS A 191 -3.90 -1.04 -15.15
N SER A 192 -4.94 -1.75 -14.69
CA SER A 192 -5.25 -1.98 -13.27
C SER A 192 -5.61 -3.43 -13.02
N GLY A 193 -5.37 -3.92 -11.81
CA GLY A 193 -5.98 -5.13 -11.29
C GLY A 193 -7.45 -4.90 -10.93
N PRO A 194 -8.16 -5.94 -10.47
CA PRO A 194 -9.57 -5.86 -10.12
C PRO A 194 -9.82 -4.79 -9.05
N LEU A 195 -10.72 -3.87 -9.33
CA LEU A 195 -11.18 -2.84 -8.40
C LEU A 195 -12.64 -3.14 -8.03
N CYS A 196 -12.86 -3.59 -6.79
CA CYS A 196 -14.20 -3.91 -6.30
C CYS A 196 -15.02 -2.64 -6.13
N THR A 197 -16.22 -2.62 -6.73
CA THR A 197 -17.12 -1.44 -6.76
C THR A 197 -18.43 -1.68 -6.06
N ALA A 198 -18.87 -2.94 -5.92
CA ALA A 198 -20.14 -3.26 -5.29
C ALA A 198 -20.10 -4.63 -4.61
N ALA A 199 -20.90 -4.76 -3.55
CA ALA A 199 -21.22 -6.00 -2.88
C ALA A 199 -22.73 -6.13 -2.76
N ALA A 200 -23.27 -7.35 -2.98
CA ALA A 200 -24.68 -7.67 -2.83
C ALA A 200 -24.86 -9.03 -2.19
N ILE A 201 -26.03 -9.32 -1.62
CA ILE A 201 -26.35 -10.64 -1.07
C ILE A 201 -27.25 -11.41 -2.03
N GLU A 202 -26.85 -12.62 -2.36
CA GLU A 202 -27.68 -13.58 -3.09
C GLU A 202 -27.58 -14.95 -2.43
N GLY A 203 -28.71 -15.51 -1.99
CA GLY A 203 -28.75 -16.85 -1.36
C GLY A 203 -27.85 -16.99 -0.12
N GLY A 204 -27.67 -15.92 0.68
CA GLY A 204 -26.81 -15.92 1.86
C GLY A 204 -25.31 -15.79 1.57
N LYS A 205 -24.93 -15.62 0.31
CA LYS A 205 -23.55 -15.37 -0.12
C LYS A 205 -23.37 -13.92 -0.54
N VAL A 206 -22.16 -13.39 -0.42
CA VAL A 206 -21.80 -12.05 -0.90
C VAL A 206 -21.27 -12.15 -2.32
N ILE A 207 -21.89 -11.42 -3.23
CA ILE A 207 -21.51 -11.31 -4.63
C ILE A 207 -20.77 -9.99 -4.82
N LEU A 208 -19.51 -10.07 -5.23
CA LEU A 208 -18.66 -8.91 -5.47
C LEU A 208 -18.59 -8.60 -6.97
N SER A 209 -18.78 -7.34 -7.32
CA SER A 209 -18.65 -6.82 -8.67
C SER A 209 -17.44 -5.87 -8.77
N PHE A 210 -16.82 -5.84 -9.94
CA PHE A 210 -15.58 -5.10 -10.18
C PHE A 210 -15.77 -4.08 -11.31
N GLU A 211 -14.93 -3.06 -11.33
CA GLU A 211 -14.92 -2.03 -12.37
C GLU A 211 -14.67 -2.67 -13.75
N ALA A 212 -15.49 -2.31 -14.74
CA ALA A 212 -15.36 -2.81 -16.10
C ALA A 212 -14.00 -2.52 -16.69
N GLY A 213 -13.40 -3.53 -17.32
CA GLY A 213 -12.03 -3.49 -17.85
C GLY A 213 -10.93 -3.81 -16.84
N THR A 214 -11.30 -4.01 -15.55
CA THR A 214 -10.43 -4.61 -14.53
C THR A 214 -10.90 -6.01 -14.11
N ASP A 215 -12.09 -6.39 -14.53
CA ASP A 215 -12.91 -7.53 -14.11
C ASP A 215 -12.68 -8.83 -14.93
N ASP A 216 -11.66 -8.88 -15.78
CA ASP A 216 -11.24 -10.15 -16.42
C ASP A 216 -10.44 -11.01 -15.44
N LEU A 217 -11.18 -11.58 -14.47
CA LEU A 217 -10.62 -12.27 -13.31
C LEU A 217 -9.88 -13.55 -13.72
N MET A 218 -8.76 -13.82 -13.05
CA MET A 218 -8.03 -15.06 -13.22
C MET A 218 -8.64 -16.13 -12.32
N PRO A 219 -9.14 -17.24 -12.86
CA PRO A 219 -9.58 -18.38 -12.05
C PRO A 219 -8.39 -18.95 -11.26
N VAL A 220 -8.64 -19.27 -10.00
CA VAL A 220 -7.66 -19.92 -9.11
C VAL A 220 -8.36 -21.07 -8.38
N ALA A 221 -7.64 -22.16 -8.12
CA ALA A 221 -8.21 -23.35 -7.46
C ALA A 221 -8.69 -23.04 -6.04
N GLN A 222 -8.00 -22.17 -5.32
CA GLN A 222 -8.37 -21.70 -3.98
C GLN A 222 -8.15 -20.21 -3.90
N LEU A 223 -9.22 -19.44 -3.89
CA LEU A 223 -9.19 -18.00 -3.75
C LEU A 223 -9.12 -17.64 -2.26
N LYS A 224 -8.13 -16.84 -1.87
CA LYS A 224 -7.82 -16.52 -0.47
C LYS A 224 -7.81 -15.02 -0.19
N GLY A 225 -7.84 -14.67 1.09
CA GLY A 225 -7.72 -13.30 1.58
C GLY A 225 -9.05 -12.61 1.86
N PHE A 226 -10.17 -13.35 1.82
CA PHE A 226 -11.50 -12.82 2.14
C PHE A 226 -11.89 -13.06 3.58
N ALA A 227 -12.60 -12.11 4.18
CA ALA A 227 -13.22 -12.23 5.48
C ALA A 227 -14.62 -11.60 5.46
N LEU A 228 -15.55 -12.19 6.17
CA LEU A 228 -16.91 -11.70 6.36
C LEU A 228 -17.17 -11.41 7.84
N ALA A 229 -18.02 -10.41 8.11
CA ALA A 229 -18.57 -10.17 9.43
C ALA A 229 -20.11 -10.09 9.35
N GLY A 230 -20.76 -10.56 10.40
CA GLY A 230 -22.19 -10.39 10.62
C GLY A 230 -22.49 -9.11 11.40
N THR A 231 -23.67 -9.05 12.00
CA THR A 231 -24.13 -7.90 12.81
C THR A 231 -23.31 -7.67 14.09
N ASP A 232 -22.56 -8.70 14.54
CA ASP A 232 -21.65 -8.59 15.69
C ASP A 232 -20.33 -7.86 15.35
N GLY A 233 -20.10 -7.58 14.05
CA GLY A 233 -18.90 -6.91 13.56
C GLY A 233 -17.61 -7.74 13.63
N ARG A 234 -17.67 -9.01 14.01
CA ARG A 234 -16.51 -9.89 14.13
C ARG A 234 -16.21 -10.57 12.81
N TYR A 235 -15.02 -10.32 12.27
CA TYR A 235 -14.59 -10.93 11.02
C TYR A 235 -14.12 -12.37 11.22
N LYS A 236 -14.52 -13.25 10.30
CA LYS A 236 -14.03 -14.61 10.14
C LYS A 236 -13.54 -14.81 8.72
N TRP A 237 -12.54 -15.67 8.53
CA TRP A 237 -12.11 -16.06 7.19
C TRP A 237 -13.28 -16.65 6.42
N ALA A 238 -13.32 -16.36 5.15
CA ALA A 238 -14.37 -16.77 4.25
C ALA A 238 -13.81 -17.51 3.05
N GLU A 239 -14.59 -18.48 2.57
CA GLU A 239 -14.36 -19.13 1.28
C GLU A 239 -14.76 -18.18 0.16
N ALA A 240 -14.08 -18.32 -0.97
CA ALA A 240 -14.39 -17.53 -2.14
C ALA A 240 -14.12 -18.29 -3.44
N THR A 241 -14.88 -17.96 -4.48
CA THR A 241 -14.67 -18.48 -5.83
C THR A 241 -14.87 -17.39 -6.88
N VAL A 242 -14.19 -17.54 -8.02
CA VAL A 242 -14.40 -16.68 -9.19
C VAL A 242 -15.45 -17.32 -10.08
N GLU A 243 -16.52 -16.58 -10.40
CA GLU A 243 -17.55 -16.97 -11.36
C GLU A 243 -17.71 -15.86 -12.43
N GLY A 244 -17.15 -16.13 -13.60
CA GLY A 244 -17.10 -15.12 -14.66
C GLY A 244 -16.28 -13.89 -14.26
N ASN A 245 -16.93 -12.74 -14.21
CA ASN A 245 -16.34 -11.47 -13.78
C ASN A 245 -16.73 -11.07 -12.36
N LYS A 246 -17.20 -12.00 -11.56
CA LYS A 246 -17.62 -11.80 -10.16
C LYS A 246 -16.83 -12.70 -9.22
N VAL A 247 -16.81 -12.33 -7.95
CA VAL A 247 -16.34 -13.20 -6.86
C VAL A 247 -17.50 -13.46 -5.91
N ILE A 248 -17.72 -14.73 -5.60
CA ILE A 248 -18.72 -15.18 -4.64
C ILE A 248 -18.00 -15.52 -3.35
N VAL A 249 -18.44 -14.94 -2.23
CA VAL A 249 -17.82 -15.09 -0.91
C VAL A 249 -18.84 -15.60 0.08
N TRP A 250 -18.49 -16.62 0.90
CA TRP A 250 -19.34 -17.17 1.94
C TRP A 250 -18.54 -17.67 3.14
N SER A 251 -19.19 -17.84 4.26
CA SER A 251 -18.61 -18.47 5.46
C SER A 251 -19.68 -19.24 6.21
N GLU A 252 -19.42 -20.49 6.54
CA GLU A 252 -20.36 -21.31 7.34
C GLU A 252 -20.68 -20.68 8.71
N GLY A 253 -19.73 -19.91 9.25
CA GLY A 253 -19.91 -19.23 10.53
C GLY A 253 -20.61 -17.87 10.47
N ILE A 254 -21.02 -17.38 9.28
CA ILE A 254 -21.66 -16.07 9.07
C ILE A 254 -22.85 -16.25 8.13
N ALA A 255 -24.03 -16.51 8.69
CA ALA A 255 -25.24 -16.73 7.89
C ALA A 255 -25.83 -15.45 7.28
N GLN A 256 -25.59 -14.29 7.93
CA GLN A 256 -26.05 -12.99 7.48
C GLN A 256 -24.86 -12.01 7.46
N PRO A 257 -24.10 -12.01 6.39
CA PRO A 257 -22.96 -11.09 6.25
C PRO A 257 -23.46 -9.66 6.11
N THR A 258 -22.87 -8.74 6.84
CA THR A 258 -23.11 -7.30 6.75
C THR A 258 -21.90 -6.55 6.27
N LYS A 259 -20.73 -7.19 6.30
CA LYS A 259 -19.44 -6.59 5.86
C LYS A 259 -18.58 -7.64 5.19
N VAL A 260 -17.81 -7.21 4.22
CA VAL A 260 -16.81 -8.01 3.52
C VAL A 260 -15.47 -7.27 3.47
N ARG A 261 -14.39 -8.01 3.63
CA ARG A 261 -13.01 -7.55 3.47
C ARG A 261 -12.26 -8.45 2.48
N TYR A 262 -11.33 -7.83 1.76
CA TYR A 262 -10.31 -8.54 0.99
C TYR A 262 -8.93 -8.00 1.31
N ALA A 263 -7.96 -8.89 1.56
CA ALA A 263 -6.56 -8.57 1.84
C ALA A 263 -6.39 -7.53 2.97
N TRP A 264 -7.25 -7.62 4.01
CA TRP A 264 -7.27 -6.69 5.13
C TRP A 264 -6.30 -7.15 6.22
N ASP A 265 -5.03 -6.88 6.00
CA ASP A 265 -3.92 -7.21 6.91
C ASP A 265 -2.77 -6.22 6.64
N ASP A 266 -1.83 -6.12 7.55
CA ASP A 266 -0.55 -5.43 7.33
C ASP A 266 0.22 -6.10 6.19
N ASN A 267 0.26 -7.44 6.22
CA ASN A 267 0.97 -8.27 5.26
C ASN A 267 0.08 -9.42 4.70
N PRO A 268 -0.82 -9.13 3.77
CA PRO A 268 -1.76 -10.11 3.24
C PRO A 268 -1.13 -11.04 2.20
N GLN A 269 -0.11 -11.81 2.59
CA GLN A 269 0.66 -12.67 1.66
C GLN A 269 -0.16 -13.71 0.93
N GLU A 270 -1.22 -14.21 1.55
CA GLU A 270 -2.07 -15.23 0.93
C GLU A 270 -3.12 -14.68 -0.03
N ALA A 271 -3.35 -13.35 -0.03
CA ALA A 271 -4.31 -12.73 -0.93
C ALA A 271 -3.88 -12.88 -2.39
N ASN A 272 -4.70 -13.56 -3.19
CA ASN A 272 -4.29 -14.02 -4.52
C ASN A 272 -5.27 -13.65 -5.66
N LEU A 273 -6.24 -12.78 -5.42
CA LEU A 273 -7.13 -12.29 -6.48
C LEU A 273 -6.34 -11.39 -7.45
N LYS A 274 -6.34 -11.79 -8.72
CA LYS A 274 -5.70 -11.06 -9.83
C LYS A 274 -6.61 -11.11 -11.06
N ASN A 275 -6.37 -10.22 -12.01
CA ASN A 275 -6.92 -10.40 -13.34
C ASN A 275 -5.97 -11.26 -14.22
N LYS A 276 -6.41 -11.62 -15.41
CA LYS A 276 -5.61 -12.43 -16.35
C LYS A 276 -4.34 -11.74 -16.85
N ALA A 277 -4.25 -10.41 -16.71
CA ALA A 277 -3.02 -9.67 -16.96
C ALA A 277 -1.99 -9.78 -15.81
N GLY A 278 -2.32 -10.51 -14.74
CA GLY A 278 -1.47 -10.74 -13.57
C GLY A 278 -1.43 -9.56 -12.59
N LEU A 279 -2.29 -8.56 -12.75
CA LEU A 279 -2.34 -7.41 -11.85
C LEU A 279 -3.21 -7.75 -10.62
N PRO A 280 -2.73 -7.49 -9.38
CA PRO A 280 -3.46 -7.83 -8.18
C PRO A 280 -4.65 -6.90 -7.92
N ALA A 281 -5.69 -7.45 -7.31
CA ALA A 281 -6.82 -6.67 -6.83
C ALA A 281 -6.39 -5.74 -5.67
N SER A 282 -7.01 -4.56 -5.63
CA SER A 282 -6.85 -3.68 -4.46
C SER A 282 -7.51 -4.30 -3.23
N PRO A 283 -6.86 -4.24 -2.05
CA PRO A 283 -7.55 -4.47 -0.79
C PRO A 283 -8.76 -3.56 -0.62
N PHE A 284 -9.77 -4.03 0.08
CA PHE A 284 -10.95 -3.23 0.37
C PHE A 284 -11.70 -3.73 1.62
N GLN A 285 -12.53 -2.85 2.17
CA GLN A 285 -13.62 -3.16 3.08
C GLN A 285 -14.90 -2.52 2.53
N MET A 286 -16.00 -3.26 2.57
CA MET A 286 -17.30 -2.76 2.13
C MET A 286 -18.42 -3.26 3.05
N ASP A 287 -19.42 -2.41 3.22
CA ASP A 287 -20.70 -2.84 3.77
C ASP A 287 -21.46 -3.65 2.72
N VAL A 288 -22.20 -4.65 3.19
CA VAL A 288 -23.04 -5.49 2.36
C VAL A 288 -24.50 -5.14 2.72
N PRO A 289 -25.27 -4.59 1.78
CA PRO A 289 -26.64 -4.13 2.04
C PRO A 289 -27.64 -5.25 2.29
#